data_05cd1bc8d2e116ab3a725678acc6b542
#
_entry.id   05cd1bc8d2e116ab3a725678acc6b542
#
_cell.length_a   1.000
_cell.length_b   1.000
_cell.length_c   1.000
_cell.angle_alpha   90.00
_cell.angle_beta   90.00
_cell.angle_gamma   90.00
#
_symmetry.space_group_name_H-M   'P 1'
#
loop_
_entity.id
_entity.type
_entity.pdbx_description
1 polymer ?
#
loop_
_entity_poly.entity_id
_entity_poly.type
_entity_poly.pdbx_seq_one_letter_code
_entity_poly.pdbx_strand_id
1 'polypeptide(L)'
;MYAQVKSFMNLRTKSKRPSLRELSSVSKLLSPRSRCAFIKNSLGFIIPWLKKKNSIDVLNLNFVNYKQLDNPSIYLDPKISLFARPQGTALHWLAGNVPVISLISLFQGLLTKNKNIIKVSKTFKNLFSIIFNDLENNFKINKKYNKTFKKILDSVFIVYVDYDEIKEMEYLSINSDVRVIWGGSESVKKISNLKKKINCKDIIFGPKVSLAYISKKKIKTEKDLKIFSDLFVNDVFNFDQLGCNSPHNLIVEKGTKFSLGKISKIIAKSFKERKINSETDPVNKYNLLVKNFTYSLEKKNSIISAKNYEWNIFLIKNFKIHEPVYNRSIFLSSAKSLKNLCEALPENTQSIGLYVLNSEKPMIVSKLSEKGVDRFPSIGKMSIYSNPWDGYLPMQNMIRWISY
;
A
#
# COMPACT_ATOMS: atom_id res chain seq x y z
N MET A 1 14.10 -5.95 25.74
CA MET A 1 12.95 -6.27 24.86
C MET A 1 11.97 -7.25 25.50
N TYR A 2 12.34 -8.51 25.87
CA TYR A 2 11.41 -9.53 26.39
C TYR A 2 10.56 -9.05 27.60
N ALA A 3 11.18 -8.47 28.62
CA ALA A 3 10.47 -7.94 29.78
C ALA A 3 9.48 -6.82 29.41
N GLN A 4 9.87 -5.93 28.52
CA GLN A 4 9.04 -4.82 28.04
C GLN A 4 7.85 -5.32 27.21
N VAL A 5 8.06 -6.27 26.30
CA VAL A 5 6.98 -6.89 25.52
C VAL A 5 6.03 -7.64 26.44
N LYS A 6 6.55 -8.45 27.39
CA LYS A 6 5.76 -9.17 28.39
C LYS A 6 4.93 -8.19 29.24
N SER A 7 5.54 -7.12 29.71
CA SER A 7 4.84 -6.05 30.45
C SER A 7 3.73 -5.44 29.62
N PHE A 8 4.00 -5.05 28.38
CA PHE A 8 2.99 -4.51 27.46
C PHE A 8 1.83 -5.49 27.23
N MET A 9 2.13 -6.77 27.02
CA MET A 9 1.10 -7.79 26.78
C MET A 9 0.25 -8.07 28.00
N ASN A 10 0.86 -8.02 29.20
CA ASN A 10 0.18 -8.22 30.48
C ASN A 10 -0.57 -6.97 30.97
N LEU A 11 -0.33 -5.79 30.38
CA LEU A 11 -1.11 -4.60 30.70
C LEU A 11 -2.60 -4.90 30.46
N ARG A 12 -3.30 -5.27 31.53
CA ARG A 12 -4.76 -5.20 31.55
C ARG A 12 -5.11 -3.72 31.38
N THR A 13 -5.45 -3.35 30.18
CA THR A 13 -5.79 -1.96 29.91
C THR A 13 -7.05 -1.60 30.68
N LYS A 14 -6.86 -0.92 31.82
CA LYS A 14 -7.96 -0.24 32.53
C LYS A 14 -8.59 0.84 31.67
N SER A 15 -7.88 1.33 30.64
CA SER A 15 -8.40 2.30 29.70
C SER A 15 -9.15 1.62 28.55
N LYS A 16 -10.34 2.08 28.25
CA LYS A 16 -11.06 1.68 27.03
C LYS A 16 -10.22 2.00 25.81
N ARG A 17 -10.16 1.09 24.84
CA ARG A 17 -9.50 1.33 23.55
C ARG A 17 -10.04 2.58 22.86
N PRO A 18 -9.23 3.26 22.03
CA PRO A 18 -9.70 4.45 21.35
C PRO A 18 -10.90 4.13 20.44
N SER A 19 -11.93 4.97 20.50
CA SER A 19 -13.09 4.90 19.63
C SER A 19 -12.76 5.44 18.23
N LEU A 20 -13.61 5.15 17.25
CA LEU A 20 -13.49 5.73 15.91
C LEU A 20 -13.43 7.26 15.94
N ARG A 21 -14.27 7.91 16.80
CA ARG A 21 -14.27 9.37 16.95
C ARG A 21 -12.93 9.88 17.48
N GLU A 22 -12.35 9.18 18.44
CA GLU A 22 -11.05 9.54 19.02
C GLU A 22 -9.93 9.34 17.99
N LEU A 23 -9.89 8.20 17.28
CA LEU A 23 -8.89 7.95 16.22
C LEU A 23 -9.01 8.96 15.07
N SER A 24 -10.23 9.30 14.64
CA SER A 24 -10.43 10.30 13.60
C SER A 24 -9.97 11.70 14.00
N SER A 25 -9.92 12.00 15.30
CA SER A 25 -9.39 13.27 15.79
C SER A 25 -7.88 13.42 15.58
N VAL A 26 -7.16 12.30 15.49
CA VAL A 26 -5.71 12.27 15.19
C VAL A 26 -5.42 12.94 13.85
N SER A 27 -6.33 12.83 12.87
CA SER A 27 -6.17 13.49 11.57
C SER A 27 -6.00 15.01 11.67
N LYS A 28 -6.53 15.64 12.73
CA LYS A 28 -6.42 17.08 12.98
C LYS A 28 -5.09 17.48 13.62
N LEU A 29 -4.40 16.53 14.22
CA LEU A 29 -3.19 16.73 14.99
C LEU A 29 -1.92 16.36 14.21
N LEU A 30 -2.08 15.51 13.19
CA LEU A 30 -1.00 15.21 12.25
C LEU A 30 -0.80 16.42 11.34
N SER A 31 0.42 16.94 11.30
CA SER A 31 0.79 18.04 10.42
C SER A 31 1.73 17.54 9.31
N PRO A 32 1.49 17.91 8.05
CA PRO A 32 2.42 17.62 6.96
C PRO A 32 3.70 18.49 7.01
N ARG A 33 3.96 19.19 8.12
CA ARG A 33 5.10 20.11 8.28
C ARG A 33 6.42 19.43 8.62
N SER A 34 6.50 18.10 8.60
CA SER A 34 7.76 17.39 8.78
C SER A 34 8.80 17.86 7.75
N ARG A 35 10.06 18.10 8.20
CA ARG A 35 11.19 18.40 7.33
C ARG A 35 11.58 17.23 6.44
N CYS A 36 11.26 16.01 6.84
CA CYS A 36 11.47 14.81 6.04
C CYS A 36 10.40 14.71 4.95
N ALA A 37 10.78 14.87 3.68
CA ALA A 37 9.86 14.81 2.54
C ALA A 37 9.07 13.49 2.49
N PHE A 38 9.70 12.39 2.88
CA PHE A 38 9.10 11.05 2.89
C PHE A 38 7.99 10.91 3.94
N ILE A 39 8.21 11.46 5.14
CA ILE A 39 7.19 11.54 6.21
C ILE A 39 6.08 12.48 5.80
N LYS A 40 6.41 13.65 5.24
CA LYS A 40 5.44 14.62 4.75
C LYS A 40 4.49 14.01 3.72
N ASN A 41 5.02 13.26 2.76
CA ASN A 41 4.23 12.59 1.74
C ASN A 41 3.33 11.52 2.36
N SER A 42 3.85 10.70 3.29
CA SER A 42 3.08 9.67 3.99
C SER A 42 1.95 10.26 4.83
N LEU A 43 2.19 11.38 5.52
CA LEU A 43 1.16 12.11 6.26
C LEU A 43 0.10 12.70 5.33
N GLY A 44 0.49 13.16 4.15
CA GLY A 44 -0.44 13.64 3.11
C GLY A 44 -1.44 12.57 2.69
N PHE A 45 -1.06 11.30 2.68
CA PHE A 45 -1.95 10.17 2.38
C PHE A 45 -2.77 9.73 3.60
N ILE A 46 -2.18 9.63 4.80
CA ILE A 46 -2.86 9.08 5.97
C ILE A 46 -3.87 10.05 6.59
N ILE A 47 -3.60 11.36 6.56
CA ILE A 47 -4.50 12.36 7.16
C ILE A 47 -5.91 12.32 6.54
N PRO A 48 -6.08 12.33 5.19
CA PRO A 48 -7.38 12.14 4.58
C PRO A 48 -8.04 10.81 4.96
N TRP A 49 -7.26 9.73 5.00
CA TRP A 49 -7.75 8.38 5.33
C TRP A 49 -8.33 8.30 6.75
N LEU A 50 -7.74 9.02 7.70
CA LEU A 50 -8.20 9.09 9.09
C LEU A 50 -9.41 10.02 9.33
N LYS A 51 -9.82 10.83 8.35
CA LYS A 51 -11.04 11.61 8.49
C LYS A 51 -12.23 10.71 8.76
N LYS A 52 -13.12 11.11 9.68
CA LYS A 52 -14.26 10.30 10.15
C LYS A 52 -15.06 9.67 9.00
N LYS A 53 -15.38 10.44 7.95
CA LYS A 53 -16.12 9.94 6.78
C LYS A 53 -15.37 8.80 6.10
N ASN A 54 -14.10 9.02 5.75
CA ASN A 54 -13.31 8.02 5.04
C ASN A 54 -13.06 6.76 5.89
N SER A 55 -12.84 6.95 7.21
CA SER A 55 -12.71 5.80 8.12
C SER A 55 -14.00 4.98 8.23
N ILE A 56 -15.18 5.65 8.21
CA ILE A 56 -16.48 4.96 8.16
C ILE A 56 -16.63 4.19 6.84
N ASP A 57 -16.27 4.81 5.71
CA ASP A 57 -16.35 4.17 4.40
C ASP A 57 -15.47 2.90 4.35
N VAL A 58 -14.25 2.98 4.90
CA VAL A 58 -13.35 1.82 5.02
C VAL A 58 -13.93 0.74 5.95
N LEU A 59 -14.54 1.13 7.07
CA LEU A 59 -15.17 0.19 7.99
C LEU A 59 -16.39 -0.49 7.35
N ASN A 60 -17.21 0.25 6.60
CA ASN A 60 -18.37 -0.30 5.90
C ASN A 60 -17.98 -1.29 4.79
N LEU A 61 -16.78 -1.20 4.24
CA LEU A 61 -16.26 -2.21 3.32
C LEU A 61 -15.84 -3.50 4.05
N ASN A 62 -15.45 -3.42 5.32
CA ASN A 62 -15.03 -4.56 6.11
C ASN A 62 -16.17 -5.19 6.92
N PHE A 63 -17.17 -4.41 7.33
CA PHE A 63 -18.23 -4.85 8.25
C PHE A 63 -19.60 -4.43 7.73
N VAL A 64 -20.57 -5.31 7.86
CA VAL A 64 -21.98 -4.99 7.53
C VAL A 64 -22.46 -3.80 8.38
N ASN A 65 -22.10 -3.80 9.65
CA ASN A 65 -22.33 -2.69 10.55
C ASN A 65 -21.11 -2.46 11.44
N TYR A 66 -20.33 -1.42 11.15
CA TYR A 66 -19.10 -1.12 11.91
C TYR A 66 -19.34 -0.81 13.39
N LYS A 67 -20.58 -0.44 13.78
CA LYS A 67 -20.96 -0.21 15.19
C LYS A 67 -20.83 -1.48 16.03
N GLN A 68 -20.83 -2.66 15.41
CA GLN A 68 -20.57 -3.95 16.07
C GLN A 68 -19.16 -4.04 16.70
N LEU A 69 -18.24 -3.15 16.33
CA LEU A 69 -16.94 -3.00 16.99
C LEU A 69 -17.04 -2.38 18.40
N ASP A 70 -18.10 -1.64 18.66
CA ASP A 70 -18.33 -0.95 19.95
C ASP A 70 -19.49 -1.60 20.74
N ASN A 71 -20.55 -2.00 20.08
CA ASN A 71 -21.77 -2.54 20.68
C ASN A 71 -22.33 -3.73 19.90
N PRO A 72 -22.97 -4.70 20.56
CA PRO A 72 -23.74 -5.74 19.89
C PRO A 72 -24.81 -5.12 19.00
N SER A 73 -25.07 -5.74 17.86
CA SER A 73 -26.18 -5.35 16.99
C SER A 73 -26.86 -6.57 16.38
N ILE A 74 -28.15 -6.46 16.16
CA ILE A 74 -28.96 -7.47 15.47
C ILE A 74 -28.45 -7.62 14.02
N TYR A 75 -28.39 -8.84 13.55
CA TYR A 75 -27.92 -9.16 12.20
C TYR A 75 -28.87 -10.15 11.52
N LEU A 76 -29.45 -9.77 10.39
CA LEU A 76 -30.34 -10.55 9.52
C LEU A 76 -31.50 -11.26 10.21
N ASP A 77 -31.27 -11.96 11.34
CA ASP A 77 -32.26 -12.59 12.19
C ASP A 77 -32.43 -11.74 13.46
N PRO A 78 -33.68 -11.33 13.82
CA PRO A 78 -33.91 -10.55 15.03
C PRO A 78 -33.52 -11.26 16.34
N LYS A 79 -33.34 -12.59 16.28
CA LYS A 79 -32.91 -13.42 17.41
C LYS A 79 -31.39 -13.52 17.55
N ILE A 80 -30.61 -13.05 16.56
CA ILE A 80 -29.16 -13.15 16.57
C ILE A 80 -28.54 -11.77 16.69
N SER A 81 -27.82 -11.55 17.77
CA SER A 81 -26.96 -10.38 17.94
C SER A 81 -25.51 -10.72 17.67
N LEU A 82 -24.82 -9.89 16.90
CA LEU A 82 -23.39 -10.02 16.60
C LEU A 82 -22.59 -8.90 17.27
N PHE A 83 -21.44 -9.28 17.79
CA PHE A 83 -20.48 -8.38 18.40
C PHE A 83 -19.08 -8.73 17.95
N ALA A 84 -18.33 -7.75 17.43
CA ALA A 84 -16.96 -7.92 17.00
C ALA A 84 -15.99 -7.63 18.16
N ARG A 85 -15.22 -8.61 18.54
CA ARG A 85 -14.15 -8.49 19.55
C ARG A 85 -12.78 -8.51 18.87
N PRO A 86 -11.77 -7.80 19.42
CA PRO A 86 -10.41 -7.93 18.90
C PRO A 86 -9.94 -9.39 18.97
N GLN A 87 -9.08 -9.76 18.02
CA GLN A 87 -8.42 -11.05 18.07
C GLN A 87 -7.50 -11.15 19.30
N GLY A 88 -6.87 -10.03 19.67
CA GLY A 88 -5.98 -9.92 20.83
C GLY A 88 -4.78 -9.01 20.55
N THR A 89 -3.60 -9.59 20.38
CA THR A 89 -2.36 -8.90 20.01
C THR A 89 -2.11 -9.04 18.51
N ALA A 90 -2.10 -7.93 17.78
CA ALA A 90 -1.71 -7.86 16.38
C ALA A 90 -0.23 -7.48 16.29
N LEU A 91 0.57 -8.33 15.66
CA LEU A 91 1.97 -8.09 15.36
C LEU A 91 2.12 -7.67 13.90
N HIS A 92 2.59 -6.46 13.67
CA HIS A 92 2.80 -5.91 12.35
C HIS A 92 4.27 -6.00 11.94
N TRP A 93 4.56 -6.86 10.98
CA TRP A 93 5.85 -6.97 10.32
C TRP A 93 5.88 -6.00 9.14
N LEU A 94 6.56 -4.87 9.29
CA LEU A 94 6.49 -3.78 8.32
C LEU A 94 7.63 -3.82 7.32
N ALA A 95 7.28 -3.64 6.04
CA ALA A 95 8.25 -3.48 4.96
C ALA A 95 8.96 -2.11 5.03
N GLY A 96 10.14 -2.03 4.43
CA GLY A 96 10.99 -0.83 4.45
C GLY A 96 10.87 0.06 3.21
N ASN A 97 9.82 -0.09 2.38
CA ASN A 97 9.68 0.63 1.11
C ASN A 97 8.70 1.81 1.14
N VAL A 98 7.55 1.67 1.81
CA VAL A 98 6.48 2.68 1.81
C VAL A 98 5.98 2.94 3.23
N PRO A 99 6.32 4.08 3.85
CA PRO A 99 5.99 4.34 5.27
C PRO A 99 4.49 4.47 5.53
N VAL A 100 3.70 4.96 4.59
CA VAL A 100 2.25 5.11 4.77
C VAL A 100 1.54 3.78 5.05
N ILE A 101 2.01 2.69 4.49
CA ILE A 101 1.46 1.35 4.72
C ILE A 101 1.62 0.95 6.20
N SER A 102 2.73 1.33 6.81
CA SER A 102 2.97 1.09 8.23
C SER A 102 1.93 1.77 9.12
N LEU A 103 1.58 3.00 8.78
CA LEU A 103 0.55 3.77 9.49
C LEU A 103 -0.85 3.18 9.25
N ILE A 104 -1.17 2.82 8.02
CA ILE A 104 -2.45 2.19 7.68
C ILE A 104 -2.61 0.86 8.44
N SER A 105 -1.56 0.03 8.46
CA SER A 105 -1.57 -1.24 9.19
C SER A 105 -1.84 -1.04 10.69
N LEU A 106 -1.14 -0.07 11.31
CA LEU A 106 -1.36 0.30 12.70
C LEU A 106 -2.80 0.77 12.96
N PHE A 107 -3.31 1.69 12.13
CA PHE A 107 -4.66 2.23 12.34
C PHE A 107 -5.75 1.18 12.14
N GLN A 108 -5.59 0.22 11.25
CA GLN A 108 -6.50 -0.93 11.14
C GLN A 108 -6.52 -1.76 12.43
N GLY A 109 -5.35 -2.03 13.02
CA GLY A 109 -5.25 -2.70 14.31
C GLY A 109 -5.90 -1.91 15.46
N LEU A 110 -5.75 -0.59 15.48
CA LEU A 110 -6.39 0.30 16.47
C LEU A 110 -7.91 0.37 16.28
N LEU A 111 -8.40 0.47 15.04
CA LEU A 111 -9.84 0.48 14.72
C LEU A 111 -10.52 -0.83 15.16
N THR A 112 -9.84 -1.95 15.02
CA THR A 112 -10.31 -3.26 15.47
C THR A 112 -10.01 -3.57 16.93
N LYS A 113 -9.57 -2.57 17.70
CA LYS A 113 -9.36 -2.62 19.16
C LYS A 113 -8.25 -3.57 19.63
N ASN A 114 -7.38 -4.01 18.74
CA ASN A 114 -6.26 -4.88 19.13
C ASN A 114 -5.18 -4.13 19.93
N LYS A 115 -4.38 -4.86 20.70
CA LYS A 115 -3.03 -4.42 21.07
C LYS A 115 -2.15 -4.54 19.84
N ASN A 116 -1.28 -3.57 19.61
CA ASN A 116 -0.49 -3.55 18.39
C ASN A 116 0.99 -3.55 18.74
N ILE A 117 1.71 -4.54 18.28
CA ILE A 117 3.17 -4.59 18.30
C ILE A 117 3.64 -4.26 16.88
N ILE A 118 4.41 -3.19 16.77
CA ILE A 118 4.93 -2.72 15.48
C ILE A 118 6.41 -3.08 15.40
N LYS A 119 6.73 -4.10 14.62
CA LYS A 119 8.11 -4.42 14.27
C LYS A 119 8.51 -3.56 13.07
N VAL A 120 9.29 -2.52 13.32
CA VAL A 120 9.76 -1.60 12.29
C VAL A 120 10.91 -2.18 11.49
N SER A 121 11.00 -1.79 10.21
CA SER A 121 12.16 -2.09 9.37
C SER A 121 13.36 -1.20 9.73
N LYS A 122 14.57 -1.61 9.35
CA LYS A 122 15.79 -0.82 9.52
C LYS A 122 15.64 0.58 8.91
N THR A 123 15.07 0.67 7.72
CA THR A 123 14.86 1.93 6.99
C THR A 123 13.96 2.90 7.76
N PHE A 124 12.94 2.40 8.46
CA PHE A 124 11.94 3.23 9.15
C PHE A 124 12.03 3.15 10.68
N LYS A 125 13.20 2.77 11.22
CA LYS A 125 13.43 2.65 12.66
C LYS A 125 12.95 3.87 13.44
N ASN A 126 13.20 5.05 12.91
CA ASN A 126 12.86 6.33 13.58
C ASN A 126 11.51 6.91 13.15
N LEU A 127 10.82 6.33 12.15
CA LEU A 127 9.58 6.89 11.60
C LEU A 127 8.51 7.08 12.69
N PHE A 128 8.26 6.02 13.45
CA PHE A 128 7.23 6.06 14.49
C PHE A 128 7.62 6.97 15.65
N SER A 129 8.90 7.01 16.02
CA SER A 129 9.39 7.93 17.06
C SER A 129 9.12 9.38 16.67
N ILE A 130 9.41 9.76 15.43
CA ILE A 130 9.15 11.11 14.92
C ILE A 130 7.65 11.42 14.95
N ILE A 131 6.83 10.51 14.44
CA ILE A 131 5.37 10.72 14.37
C ILE A 131 4.76 10.78 15.77
N PHE A 132 5.18 9.90 16.69
CA PHE A 132 4.65 9.90 18.05
C PHE A 132 5.13 11.10 18.86
N ASN A 133 6.37 11.57 18.67
CA ASN A 133 6.85 12.82 19.28
C ASN A 133 6.07 14.04 18.77
N ASP A 134 5.80 14.12 17.46
CA ASP A 134 4.98 15.19 16.90
C ASP A 134 3.55 15.15 17.45
N LEU A 135 2.97 13.96 17.57
CA LEU A 135 1.66 13.78 18.20
C LEU A 135 1.68 14.20 19.67
N GLU A 136 2.66 13.76 20.43
CA GLU A 136 2.80 14.11 21.85
C GLU A 136 2.89 15.63 22.04
N ASN A 137 3.71 16.32 21.26
CA ASN A 137 3.83 17.77 21.32
C ASN A 137 2.51 18.48 20.99
N ASN A 138 1.78 18.02 19.98
CA ASN A 138 0.48 18.57 19.61
C ASN A 138 -0.59 18.29 20.69
N PHE A 139 -0.52 17.14 21.37
CA PHE A 139 -1.42 16.80 22.48
C PHE A 139 -1.12 17.62 23.74
N LYS A 140 0.16 17.93 24.03
CA LYS A 140 0.54 18.83 25.14
C LYS A 140 -0.05 20.23 24.95
N ILE A 141 -0.07 20.73 23.72
CA ILE A 141 -0.67 22.03 23.37
C ILE A 141 -2.20 21.95 23.49
N ASN A 142 -2.82 20.84 23.13
CA ASN A 142 -4.26 20.69 23.10
C ASN A 142 -4.75 19.62 24.09
N LYS A 143 -4.88 20.03 25.37
CA LYS A 143 -5.26 19.17 26.52
C LYS A 143 -6.53 18.32 26.28
N LYS A 144 -7.43 18.76 25.39
CA LYS A 144 -8.65 18.03 25.03
C LYS A 144 -8.38 16.61 24.52
N TYR A 145 -7.22 16.37 23.89
CA TYR A 145 -6.88 15.11 23.27
C TYR A 145 -5.94 14.22 24.09
N ASN A 146 -5.47 14.68 25.27
CA ASN A 146 -4.53 13.92 26.09
C ASN A 146 -5.03 12.51 26.44
N LYS A 147 -6.32 12.37 26.75
CA LYS A 147 -6.94 11.07 27.05
C LYS A 147 -6.91 10.12 25.84
N THR A 148 -7.15 10.65 24.63
CA THR A 148 -7.06 9.89 23.38
C THR A 148 -5.65 9.43 23.10
N PHE A 149 -4.66 10.30 23.29
CA PHE A 149 -3.25 9.98 23.08
C PHE A 149 -2.79 8.86 24.04
N LYS A 150 -3.14 8.98 25.33
CA LYS A 150 -2.84 7.94 26.29
C LYS A 150 -3.41 6.58 25.88
N LYS A 151 -4.66 6.51 25.42
CA LYS A 151 -5.27 5.28 24.92
C LYS A 151 -4.53 4.69 23.71
N ILE A 152 -4.03 5.56 22.82
CA ILE A 152 -3.23 5.11 21.66
C ILE A 152 -1.91 4.55 22.15
N LEU A 153 -1.18 5.26 23.02
CA LEU A 153 0.08 4.80 23.59
C LEU A 153 -0.08 3.46 24.32
N ASP A 154 -1.12 3.31 25.15
CA ASP A 154 -1.43 2.07 25.88
C ASP A 154 -1.80 0.90 24.93
N SER A 155 -2.02 1.19 23.65
CA SER A 155 -2.43 0.21 22.64
C SER A 155 -1.34 -0.13 21.64
N VAL A 156 -0.17 0.52 21.69
CA VAL A 156 0.91 0.37 20.71
C VAL A 156 2.25 0.14 21.40
N PHE A 157 2.98 -0.85 20.93
CA PHE A 157 4.36 -1.09 21.29
C PHE A 157 5.23 -1.16 20.04
N ILE A 158 6.26 -0.32 19.98
CA ILE A 158 7.16 -0.26 18.83
C ILE A 158 8.45 -1.00 19.19
N VAL A 159 8.87 -1.88 18.30
CA VAL A 159 10.09 -2.68 18.49
C VAL A 159 10.90 -2.73 17.20
N TYR A 160 12.20 -2.65 17.33
CA TYR A 160 13.15 -2.99 16.31
C TYR A 160 13.86 -4.30 16.68
N VAL A 161 13.88 -5.22 15.75
CA VAL A 161 14.58 -6.51 15.84
C VAL A 161 15.28 -6.72 14.52
N ASP A 162 16.57 -7.01 14.57
CA ASP A 162 17.32 -7.31 13.35
C ASP A 162 16.83 -8.60 12.68
N TYR A 163 17.09 -8.68 11.38
CA TYR A 163 16.61 -9.83 10.59
C TYR A 163 17.23 -11.15 11.04
N ASP A 164 18.42 -11.13 11.64
CA ASP A 164 19.15 -12.33 12.08
C ASP A 164 18.86 -12.73 13.54
N GLU A 165 18.14 -11.89 14.29
CA GLU A 165 17.70 -12.15 15.66
C GLU A 165 16.48 -13.07 15.70
N ILE A 166 16.65 -14.35 15.33
CA ILE A 166 15.56 -15.31 15.15
C ILE A 166 14.81 -15.59 16.44
N LYS A 167 15.50 -15.69 17.58
CA LYS A 167 14.88 -15.94 18.89
C LYS A 167 13.91 -14.82 19.30
N GLU A 168 14.31 -13.59 19.06
CA GLU A 168 13.52 -12.38 19.31
C GLU A 168 12.30 -12.33 18.40
N MET A 169 12.49 -12.65 17.12
CA MET A 169 11.42 -12.73 16.14
C MET A 169 10.42 -13.83 16.51
N GLU A 170 10.87 -15.03 16.90
CA GLU A 170 10.01 -16.12 17.36
C GLU A 170 9.24 -15.72 18.63
N TYR A 171 9.90 -15.05 19.58
CA TYR A 171 9.24 -14.57 20.79
C TYR A 171 8.07 -13.62 20.48
N LEU A 172 8.26 -12.68 19.56
CA LEU A 172 7.19 -11.79 19.10
C LEU A 172 6.06 -12.59 18.44
N SER A 173 6.42 -13.53 17.56
CA SER A 173 5.50 -14.36 16.79
C SER A 173 4.62 -15.24 17.68
N ILE A 174 5.20 -15.99 18.63
CA ILE A 174 4.48 -16.89 19.54
C ILE A 174 3.52 -16.11 20.44
N ASN A 175 3.85 -14.86 20.77
CA ASN A 175 3.05 -14.03 21.64
C ASN A 175 2.00 -13.17 20.91
N SER A 176 1.79 -13.39 19.61
CA SER A 176 0.77 -12.69 18.82
C SER A 176 -0.44 -13.59 18.51
N ASP A 177 -1.59 -12.96 18.29
CA ASP A 177 -2.84 -13.60 17.90
C ASP A 177 -3.18 -13.36 16.44
N VAL A 178 -2.62 -12.29 15.88
CA VAL A 178 -2.65 -11.96 14.43
C VAL A 178 -1.27 -11.46 14.03
N ARG A 179 -0.75 -11.95 12.90
CA ARG A 179 0.45 -11.40 12.27
C ARG A 179 0.07 -10.75 10.96
N VAL A 180 0.37 -9.47 10.82
CA VAL A 180 0.20 -8.70 9.58
C VAL A 180 1.58 -8.56 8.95
N ILE A 181 1.80 -9.22 7.84
CA ILE A 181 3.13 -9.41 7.23
C ILE A 181 3.18 -8.66 5.91
N TRP A 182 4.01 -7.61 5.87
CA TRP A 182 4.31 -6.83 4.68
C TRP A 182 5.76 -7.06 4.26
N GLY A 183 6.01 -7.57 3.08
CA GLY A 183 7.39 -7.80 2.65
C GLY A 183 7.57 -8.45 1.30
N GLY A 184 8.81 -8.50 0.85
CA GLY A 184 9.22 -9.29 -0.31
C GLY A 184 9.23 -10.80 -0.01
N SER A 185 9.41 -11.64 -1.05
CA SER A 185 9.32 -13.11 -0.97
C SER A 185 10.13 -13.71 0.17
N GLU A 186 11.39 -13.32 0.31
CA GLU A 186 12.29 -13.87 1.34
C GLU A 186 11.81 -13.52 2.75
N SER A 187 11.42 -12.24 2.98
CA SER A 187 10.92 -11.79 4.27
C SER A 187 9.63 -12.49 4.65
N VAL A 188 8.69 -12.59 3.70
CA VAL A 188 7.41 -13.29 3.92
C VAL A 188 7.68 -14.76 4.26
N LYS A 189 8.51 -15.46 3.48
CA LYS A 189 8.87 -16.87 3.73
C LYS A 189 9.49 -17.05 5.12
N LYS A 190 10.47 -16.21 5.48
CA LYS A 190 11.14 -16.27 6.78
C LYS A 190 10.16 -16.05 7.94
N ILE A 191 9.32 -15.01 7.86
CA ILE A 191 8.36 -14.69 8.92
C ILE A 191 7.27 -15.77 9.01
N SER A 192 6.78 -16.28 7.89
CA SER A 192 5.75 -17.33 7.87
C SER A 192 6.22 -18.61 8.54
N ASN A 193 7.51 -18.93 8.45
CA ASN A 193 8.12 -20.11 9.07
C ASN A 193 8.42 -19.96 10.56
N LEU A 194 8.31 -18.75 11.14
CA LEU A 194 8.47 -18.57 12.58
C LEU A 194 7.37 -19.30 13.34
N LYS A 195 7.72 -19.90 14.48
CA LYS A 195 6.75 -20.52 15.37
C LYS A 195 5.66 -19.54 15.77
N LYS A 196 4.42 -19.99 15.82
CA LYS A 196 3.25 -19.20 16.21
C LYS A 196 2.25 -20.05 16.99
N LYS A 197 1.30 -19.40 17.65
CA LYS A 197 0.15 -20.09 18.27
C LYS A 197 -0.67 -20.79 17.17
N ILE A 198 -1.28 -21.92 17.50
CA ILE A 198 -2.16 -22.69 16.59
C ILE A 198 -3.26 -21.79 15.98
N ASN A 199 -3.88 -20.95 16.80
CA ASN A 199 -4.98 -20.07 16.36
C ASN A 199 -4.52 -18.69 15.87
N CYS A 200 -3.20 -18.47 15.73
CA CYS A 200 -2.67 -17.21 15.20
C CYS A 200 -2.96 -17.09 13.70
N LYS A 201 -3.63 -16.01 13.32
CA LYS A 201 -3.96 -15.72 11.93
C LYS A 201 -2.84 -14.95 11.26
N ASP A 202 -2.52 -15.32 10.02
CA ASP A 202 -1.59 -14.58 9.16
C ASP A 202 -2.37 -13.80 8.11
N ILE A 203 -2.08 -12.50 7.99
CA ILE A 203 -2.53 -11.62 6.91
C ILE A 203 -1.28 -11.23 6.14
N ILE A 204 -1.08 -11.82 4.96
CA ILE A 204 0.16 -11.71 4.21
C ILE A 204 -0.03 -10.79 3.01
N PHE A 205 0.78 -9.75 2.95
CA PHE A 205 0.92 -8.85 1.82
C PHE A 205 2.32 -9.04 1.22
N GLY A 206 2.39 -9.99 0.29
CA GLY A 206 3.63 -10.42 -0.36
C GLY A 206 4.04 -9.51 -1.52
N PRO A 207 5.08 -9.92 -2.27
CA PRO A 207 5.54 -9.18 -3.42
C PRO A 207 4.51 -9.22 -4.55
N LYS A 208 4.10 -8.06 -4.99
CA LYS A 208 3.13 -7.87 -6.07
C LYS A 208 3.68 -6.86 -7.09
N VAL A 209 3.22 -6.98 -8.33
CA VAL A 209 3.51 -6.04 -9.42
C VAL A 209 2.24 -5.38 -9.92
N SER A 210 2.37 -4.16 -10.41
CA SER A 210 1.24 -3.42 -10.98
C SER A 210 1.60 -2.83 -12.33
N LEU A 211 0.58 -2.66 -13.15
CA LEU A 211 0.72 -2.11 -14.49
C LEU A 211 -0.42 -1.16 -14.81
N ALA A 212 -0.31 -0.45 -15.92
CA ALA A 212 -1.35 0.42 -16.46
C ALA A 212 -1.81 -0.07 -17.83
N TYR A 213 -3.09 0.08 -18.13
CA TYR A 213 -3.70 -0.29 -19.40
C TYR A 213 -4.52 0.85 -19.98
N ILE A 214 -4.31 1.10 -21.29
CA ILE A 214 -5.05 2.08 -22.07
C ILE A 214 -5.84 1.36 -23.16
N SER A 215 -7.17 1.57 -23.21
CA SER A 215 -7.96 1.08 -24.32
C SER A 215 -7.80 2.00 -25.55
N LYS A 216 -7.87 1.41 -26.75
CA LYS A 216 -7.72 2.12 -28.03
C LYS A 216 -8.74 3.22 -28.24
N LYS A 217 -9.91 3.12 -27.62
CA LYS A 217 -11.02 4.06 -27.79
C LYS A 217 -10.94 5.27 -26.87
N LYS A 218 -10.10 5.24 -25.80
CA LYS A 218 -10.12 6.25 -24.74
C LYS A 218 -9.37 7.52 -25.11
N ILE A 219 -8.25 7.42 -25.84
CA ILE A 219 -7.44 8.58 -26.22
C ILE A 219 -7.74 8.97 -27.66
N LYS A 220 -8.45 10.08 -27.84
CA LYS A 220 -8.87 10.61 -29.15
C LYS A 220 -8.08 11.83 -29.59
N THR A 221 -7.60 12.64 -28.64
CA THR A 221 -6.90 13.90 -28.87
C THR A 221 -5.55 13.96 -28.18
N GLU A 222 -4.67 14.88 -28.57
CA GLU A 222 -3.41 15.12 -27.84
C GLU A 222 -3.67 15.65 -26.44
N LYS A 223 -4.77 16.39 -26.24
CA LYS A 223 -5.19 16.84 -24.91
C LYS A 223 -5.51 15.66 -24.01
N ASP A 224 -6.26 14.65 -24.49
CA ASP A 224 -6.55 13.42 -23.72
C ASP A 224 -5.25 12.70 -23.36
N LEU A 225 -4.31 12.62 -24.32
CA LEU A 225 -3.02 11.99 -24.09
C LEU A 225 -2.16 12.74 -23.07
N LYS A 226 -2.19 14.08 -23.06
CA LYS A 226 -1.49 14.89 -22.05
C LYS A 226 -2.12 14.69 -20.67
N ILE A 227 -3.45 14.71 -20.55
CA ILE A 227 -4.17 14.45 -19.30
C ILE A 227 -3.81 13.07 -18.76
N PHE A 228 -3.89 12.03 -19.62
CA PHE A 228 -3.47 10.69 -19.26
C PHE A 228 -2.02 10.68 -18.73
N SER A 229 -1.11 11.30 -19.49
CA SER A 229 0.31 11.32 -19.17
C SER A 229 0.59 11.92 -17.80
N ASP A 230 -0.04 13.05 -17.47
CA ASP A 230 0.14 13.72 -16.17
C ASP A 230 -0.39 12.86 -15.00
N LEU A 231 -1.53 12.21 -15.19
CA LEU A 231 -2.11 11.29 -14.21
C LEU A 231 -1.22 10.04 -14.01
N PHE A 232 -0.75 9.45 -15.11
CA PHE A 232 0.11 8.28 -15.09
C PHE A 232 1.46 8.58 -14.42
N VAL A 233 2.06 9.71 -14.75
CA VAL A 233 3.32 10.17 -14.14
C VAL A 233 3.15 10.40 -12.64
N ASN A 234 1.99 10.89 -12.17
CA ASN A 234 1.71 10.95 -10.73
C ASN A 234 1.78 9.57 -10.06
N ASP A 235 1.17 8.55 -10.67
CA ASP A 235 1.19 7.19 -10.13
C ASP A 235 2.60 6.59 -10.09
N VAL A 236 3.44 6.93 -11.09
CA VAL A 236 4.85 6.50 -11.13
C VAL A 236 5.69 7.22 -10.07
N PHE A 237 5.49 8.52 -9.88
CA PHE A 237 6.29 9.32 -8.94
C PHE A 237 5.89 9.14 -7.48
N ASN A 238 4.67 8.69 -7.20
CA ASN A 238 4.24 8.44 -5.84
C ASN A 238 5.14 7.38 -5.18
N PHE A 239 5.72 7.75 -4.02
CA PHE A 239 6.66 6.92 -3.28
C PHE A 239 7.86 6.42 -4.11
N ASP A 240 8.31 7.19 -5.09
CA ASP A 240 9.43 6.87 -5.99
C ASP A 240 9.30 5.50 -6.66
N GLN A 241 8.06 5.13 -7.01
CA GLN A 241 7.72 3.84 -7.62
C GLN A 241 8.02 2.61 -6.73
N LEU A 242 8.26 2.79 -5.42
CA LEU A 242 8.58 1.70 -4.50
C LEU A 242 7.34 0.93 -4.00
N GLY A 243 6.14 1.43 -4.26
CA GLY A 243 4.89 0.76 -3.89
C GLY A 243 4.57 -0.41 -4.80
N CYS A 244 4.07 -1.53 -4.24
CA CYS A 244 3.56 -2.67 -5.03
C CYS A 244 2.43 -2.27 -6.01
N ASN A 245 1.74 -1.17 -5.73
CA ASN A 245 0.68 -0.59 -6.55
C ASN A 245 1.18 0.46 -7.55
N SER A 246 2.49 0.71 -7.63
CA SER A 246 3.07 1.61 -8.64
C SER A 246 3.16 0.91 -10.00
N PRO A 247 2.78 1.57 -11.11
CA PRO A 247 2.86 0.95 -12.42
C PRO A 247 4.30 0.87 -12.93
N HIS A 248 4.73 -0.33 -13.36
CA HIS A 248 6.04 -0.56 -14.00
C HIS A 248 5.92 -0.83 -15.49
N ASN A 249 4.76 -1.28 -15.93
CA ASN A 249 4.46 -1.48 -17.35
C ASN A 249 3.26 -0.63 -17.75
N LEU A 250 3.36 0.03 -18.90
CA LEU A 250 2.25 0.71 -19.55
C LEU A 250 1.90 -0.04 -20.83
N ILE A 251 0.71 -0.63 -20.84
CA ILE A 251 0.23 -1.43 -21.97
C ILE A 251 -0.82 -0.62 -22.74
N VAL A 252 -0.54 -0.40 -23.99
CA VAL A 252 -1.45 0.33 -24.91
C VAL A 252 -2.12 -0.68 -25.82
N GLU A 253 -3.44 -0.69 -25.89
CA GLU A 253 -4.15 -1.54 -26.84
C GLU A 253 -3.84 -1.15 -28.29
N LYS A 254 -3.50 -2.12 -29.14
CA LYS A 254 -3.20 -1.89 -30.55
C LYS A 254 -4.39 -1.24 -31.26
N GLY A 255 -4.11 -0.27 -32.14
CA GLY A 255 -5.15 0.49 -32.87
C GLY A 255 -5.53 1.80 -32.19
N THR A 256 -4.80 2.27 -31.16
CA THR A 256 -4.89 3.64 -30.69
C THR A 256 -4.49 4.63 -31.79
N LYS A 257 -5.06 5.84 -31.76
CA LYS A 257 -4.77 6.92 -32.72
C LYS A 257 -3.29 7.33 -32.73
N PHE A 258 -2.58 7.17 -31.61
CA PHE A 258 -1.20 7.62 -31.47
C PHE A 258 -0.23 6.45 -31.45
N SER A 259 0.91 6.61 -32.12
CA SER A 259 2.01 5.65 -32.05
C SER A 259 2.63 5.61 -30.67
N LEU A 260 3.23 4.47 -30.28
CA LEU A 260 3.98 4.35 -29.00
C LEU A 260 5.08 5.42 -28.89
N GLY A 261 5.74 5.78 -30.01
CA GLY A 261 6.73 6.85 -30.03
C GLY A 261 6.15 8.24 -29.70
N LYS A 262 4.93 8.55 -30.16
CA LYS A 262 4.25 9.80 -29.76
C LYS A 262 3.85 9.78 -28.29
N ILE A 263 3.29 8.65 -27.82
CA ILE A 263 2.90 8.45 -26.43
C ILE A 263 4.13 8.61 -25.51
N SER A 264 5.24 7.96 -25.83
CA SER A 264 6.47 8.04 -25.02
C SER A 264 7.04 9.47 -24.94
N LYS A 265 7.00 10.23 -26.04
CA LYS A 265 7.47 11.63 -26.05
C LYS A 265 6.62 12.52 -25.14
N ILE A 266 5.29 12.33 -25.11
CA ILE A 266 4.41 13.11 -24.25
C ILE A 266 4.59 12.72 -22.78
N ILE A 267 4.74 11.43 -22.48
CA ILE A 267 5.07 10.96 -21.14
C ILE A 267 6.42 11.52 -20.69
N ALA A 268 7.43 11.50 -21.53
CA ALA A 268 8.75 12.09 -21.24
C ALA A 268 8.67 13.59 -20.93
N LYS A 269 7.78 14.33 -21.61
CA LYS A 269 7.53 15.74 -21.31
C LYS A 269 6.93 15.87 -19.89
N SER A 270 5.93 15.08 -19.55
CA SER A 270 5.33 15.08 -18.21
C SER A 270 6.32 14.65 -17.10
N PHE A 271 7.24 13.72 -17.38
CA PHE A 271 8.33 13.37 -16.47
C PHE A 271 9.26 14.57 -16.21
N LYS A 272 9.67 15.30 -17.27
CA LYS A 272 10.56 16.47 -17.15
C LYS A 272 9.95 17.61 -16.32
N GLU A 273 8.63 17.72 -16.29
CA GLU A 273 7.91 18.75 -15.54
C GLU A 273 7.89 18.45 -14.01
N ARG A 274 8.35 17.26 -13.58
CA ARG A 274 8.36 16.86 -12.18
C ARG A 274 9.70 17.19 -11.50
N LYS A 275 9.62 17.76 -10.31
CA LYS A 275 10.79 17.91 -9.43
C LYS A 275 11.09 16.58 -8.75
N ILE A 276 12.31 16.13 -8.85
CA ILE A 276 12.82 14.93 -8.20
C ILE A 276 13.63 15.39 -6.99
N ASN A 277 13.18 15.02 -5.80
CA ASN A 277 13.79 15.43 -4.53
C ASN A 277 14.46 14.25 -3.81
N SER A 278 14.56 13.10 -4.46
CA SER A 278 15.11 11.87 -3.88
C SER A 278 16.34 11.44 -4.66
N GLU A 279 17.38 11.07 -3.94
CA GLU A 279 18.52 10.38 -4.53
C GLU A 279 18.12 8.95 -4.88
N THR A 280 18.61 8.47 -6.00
CA THR A 280 18.41 7.08 -6.40
C THR A 280 19.28 6.17 -5.55
N ASP A 281 18.67 5.14 -4.98
CA ASP A 281 19.40 4.08 -4.30
C ASP A 281 20.48 3.49 -5.23
N PRO A 282 21.75 3.34 -4.77
CA PRO A 282 22.85 2.85 -5.60
C PRO A 282 22.58 1.50 -6.27
N VAL A 283 21.92 0.56 -5.57
CA VAL A 283 21.57 -0.76 -6.11
C VAL A 283 20.56 -0.63 -7.24
N ASN A 284 19.52 0.18 -7.03
CA ASN A 284 18.52 0.47 -8.06
C ASN A 284 19.16 1.17 -9.27
N LYS A 285 20.12 2.08 -9.04
CA LYS A 285 20.85 2.74 -10.11
C LYS A 285 21.70 1.76 -10.92
N TYR A 286 22.40 0.84 -10.25
CA TYR A 286 23.17 -0.20 -10.92
C TYR A 286 22.27 -1.12 -11.78
N ASN A 287 21.20 -1.64 -11.20
CA ASN A 287 20.24 -2.49 -11.92
C ASN A 287 19.64 -1.77 -13.14
N LEU A 288 19.38 -0.46 -13.01
CA LEU A 288 18.89 0.36 -14.09
C LEU A 288 19.93 0.51 -15.22
N LEU A 289 21.21 0.73 -14.89
CA LEU A 289 22.29 0.83 -15.88
C LEU A 289 22.47 -0.50 -16.64
N VAL A 290 22.49 -1.63 -15.92
CA VAL A 290 22.53 -2.96 -16.53
C VAL A 290 21.35 -3.15 -17.49
N LYS A 291 20.14 -2.78 -17.08
CA LYS A 291 18.93 -2.88 -17.90
C LYS A 291 19.01 -1.97 -19.13
N ASN A 292 19.43 -0.73 -18.98
CA ASN A 292 19.62 0.20 -20.09
C ASN A 292 20.61 -0.38 -21.11
N PHE A 293 21.74 -0.90 -20.65
CA PHE A 293 22.73 -1.53 -21.50
C PHE A 293 22.14 -2.73 -22.26
N THR A 294 21.51 -3.67 -21.55
CA THR A 294 20.87 -4.86 -22.15
C THR A 294 19.86 -4.48 -23.23
N TYR A 295 18.97 -3.51 -22.94
CA TYR A 295 17.94 -3.08 -23.92
C TYR A 295 18.53 -2.30 -25.09
N SER A 296 19.65 -1.58 -24.92
CA SER A 296 20.32 -0.87 -26.00
C SER A 296 20.94 -1.83 -27.03
N LEU A 297 21.30 -3.03 -26.60
CA LEU A 297 21.81 -4.09 -27.51
C LEU A 297 20.70 -4.68 -28.40
N GLU A 298 19.46 -4.60 -27.98
CA GLU A 298 18.33 -5.07 -28.76
C GLU A 298 17.92 -4.02 -29.82
N LYS A 299 18.36 -4.18 -31.06
CA LYS A 299 18.10 -3.23 -32.19
C LYS A 299 16.65 -2.81 -32.40
N LYS A 300 15.69 -3.52 -31.79
CA LYS A 300 14.24 -3.26 -31.93
C LYS A 300 13.65 -2.37 -30.84
N ASN A 301 14.35 -2.17 -29.72
CA ASN A 301 13.89 -1.36 -28.60
C ASN A 301 14.50 0.04 -28.68
N SER A 302 13.85 1.00 -28.04
CA SER A 302 14.40 2.34 -27.87
C SER A 302 14.16 2.82 -26.44
N ILE A 303 15.05 3.68 -25.95
CA ILE A 303 15.03 4.19 -24.58
C ILE A 303 15.00 5.71 -24.62
N ILE A 304 14.12 6.29 -23.81
CA ILE A 304 14.10 7.72 -23.53
C ILE A 304 14.39 7.88 -22.05
N SER A 305 15.47 8.57 -21.69
CA SER A 305 15.91 8.72 -20.32
C SER A 305 16.19 10.18 -19.98
N ALA A 306 16.11 10.51 -18.68
CA ALA A 306 16.70 11.74 -18.18
C ALA A 306 18.24 11.68 -18.27
N LYS A 307 18.91 12.84 -18.27
CA LYS A 307 20.38 12.94 -18.36
C LYS A 307 21.09 12.10 -17.29
N ASN A 308 20.55 12.07 -16.07
CA ASN A 308 21.10 11.32 -14.92
C ASN A 308 20.33 10.03 -14.62
N TYR A 309 19.59 9.50 -15.58
CA TYR A 309 18.73 8.30 -15.41
C TYR A 309 17.71 8.42 -14.26
N GLU A 310 17.30 9.63 -13.91
CA GLU A 310 16.32 9.88 -12.85
C GLU A 310 14.93 9.30 -13.15
N TRP A 311 14.64 9.13 -14.45
CA TRP A 311 13.50 8.38 -14.95
C TRP A 311 13.83 7.80 -16.33
N ASN A 312 13.13 6.72 -16.71
CA ASN A 312 13.39 6.00 -17.97
C ASN A 312 12.09 5.48 -18.59
N ILE A 313 12.03 5.49 -19.91
CA ILE A 313 10.95 4.91 -20.69
C ILE A 313 11.58 3.93 -21.67
N PHE A 314 11.33 2.63 -21.45
CA PHE A 314 11.76 1.57 -22.35
C PHE A 314 10.64 1.30 -23.35
N LEU A 315 10.82 1.65 -24.63
CA LEU A 315 9.91 1.31 -25.71
C LEU A 315 10.16 -0.12 -26.17
N ILE A 316 9.19 -0.99 -25.95
CA ILE A 316 9.29 -2.42 -26.24
C ILE A 316 8.45 -2.74 -27.48
N LYS A 317 9.07 -3.19 -28.57
CA LYS A 317 8.37 -3.54 -29.80
C LYS A 317 7.57 -4.84 -29.69
N ASN A 318 8.18 -5.87 -29.11
CA ASN A 318 7.51 -7.15 -28.90
C ASN A 318 6.81 -7.13 -27.55
N PHE A 319 5.47 -7.23 -27.55
CA PHE A 319 4.69 -7.19 -26.33
C PHE A 319 5.17 -8.23 -25.31
N LYS A 320 5.58 -7.75 -24.15
CA LYS A 320 5.94 -8.52 -22.96
C LYS A 320 5.76 -7.66 -21.72
N ILE A 321 5.36 -8.26 -20.62
CA ILE A 321 5.37 -7.63 -19.30
C ILE A 321 6.73 -7.89 -18.68
N HIS A 322 7.35 -6.83 -18.17
CA HIS A 322 8.70 -6.85 -17.62
C HIS A 322 8.67 -6.68 -16.11
N GLU A 323 9.61 -7.34 -15.45
CA GLU A 323 9.86 -7.16 -14.03
C GLU A 323 10.23 -5.71 -13.69
N PRO A 324 9.86 -5.22 -12.50
CA PRO A 324 10.18 -3.87 -12.04
C PRO A 324 11.70 -3.58 -12.08
N VAL A 325 12.04 -2.37 -12.54
CA VAL A 325 13.41 -1.84 -12.45
C VAL A 325 13.47 -0.68 -11.44
N TYR A 326 12.31 -0.24 -10.98
CA TYR A 326 12.13 0.91 -10.07
C TYR A 326 12.68 2.23 -10.64
N ASN A 327 13.00 3.18 -9.77
CA ASN A 327 13.60 4.47 -10.12
C ASN A 327 12.83 5.19 -11.24
N ARG A 328 11.51 5.27 -11.09
CA ARG A 328 10.61 5.96 -12.05
C ARG A 328 10.81 5.48 -13.49
N SER A 329 11.03 4.16 -13.64
CA SER A 329 11.26 3.53 -14.94
C SER A 329 10.04 2.73 -15.38
N ILE A 330 9.63 2.88 -16.64
CA ILE A 330 8.47 2.21 -17.19
C ILE A 330 8.80 1.48 -18.49
N PHE A 331 8.15 0.34 -18.70
CA PHE A 331 8.14 -0.38 -19.96
C PHE A 331 6.86 -0.05 -20.73
N LEU A 332 6.98 0.53 -21.90
CA LEU A 332 5.87 0.89 -22.77
C LEU A 332 5.79 -0.08 -23.94
N SER A 333 4.69 -0.81 -24.03
CA SER A 333 4.45 -1.78 -25.10
C SER A 333 2.99 -1.77 -25.55
N SER A 334 2.68 -2.49 -26.65
CA SER A 334 1.33 -2.61 -27.18
C SER A 334 0.85 -4.04 -27.21
N ALA A 335 -0.30 -4.31 -26.57
CA ALA A 335 -0.99 -5.59 -26.65
C ALA A 335 -1.95 -5.60 -27.87
N LYS A 336 -1.99 -6.73 -28.60
CA LYS A 336 -2.91 -6.89 -29.74
C LYS A 336 -4.38 -6.83 -29.34
N SER A 337 -4.70 -7.34 -28.16
CA SER A 337 -6.05 -7.39 -27.60
C SER A 337 -6.00 -7.56 -26.08
N LEU A 338 -7.15 -7.41 -25.42
CA LEU A 338 -7.30 -7.72 -24.00
C LEU A 338 -6.95 -9.19 -23.70
N LYS A 339 -7.31 -10.14 -24.58
CA LYS A 339 -6.95 -11.56 -24.46
C LYS A 339 -5.43 -11.72 -24.38
N ASN A 340 -4.70 -11.06 -25.28
CA ASN A 340 -3.22 -11.11 -25.29
C ASN A 340 -2.61 -10.53 -23.99
N LEU A 341 -3.23 -9.48 -23.41
CA LEU A 341 -2.84 -8.98 -22.09
C LEU A 341 -3.10 -10.04 -21.00
N CYS A 342 -4.28 -10.65 -20.97
CA CYS A 342 -4.64 -11.67 -19.98
C CYS A 342 -3.66 -12.88 -19.99
N GLU A 343 -3.22 -13.29 -21.17
CA GLU A 343 -2.27 -14.42 -21.33
C GLU A 343 -0.86 -14.09 -20.84
N ALA A 344 -0.49 -12.80 -20.85
CA ALA A 344 0.84 -12.35 -20.46
C ALA A 344 0.96 -11.89 -19.00
N LEU A 345 -0.18 -11.82 -18.24
CA LEU A 345 -0.15 -11.33 -16.87
C LEU A 345 0.62 -12.25 -15.94
N PRO A 346 1.58 -11.71 -15.15
CA PRO A 346 2.17 -12.45 -14.04
C PRO A 346 1.12 -12.80 -12.98
N GLU A 347 1.26 -13.98 -12.36
CA GLU A 347 0.37 -14.46 -11.30
C GLU A 347 0.32 -13.53 -10.08
N ASN A 348 1.41 -12.81 -9.81
CA ASN A 348 1.51 -11.85 -8.73
C ASN A 348 1.05 -10.42 -9.11
N THR A 349 0.25 -10.26 -10.17
CA THR A 349 -0.30 -8.96 -10.55
C THR A 349 -1.33 -8.49 -9.52
N GLN A 350 -1.05 -7.34 -8.86
CA GLN A 350 -1.96 -6.74 -7.87
C GLN A 350 -3.00 -5.82 -8.50
N SER A 351 -2.51 -4.82 -9.22
CA SER A 351 -3.35 -3.73 -9.71
C SER A 351 -3.11 -3.46 -11.18
N ILE A 352 -4.20 -3.18 -11.90
CA ILE A 352 -4.13 -2.63 -13.24
C ILE A 352 -4.81 -1.28 -13.24
N GLY A 353 -4.00 -0.21 -13.35
CA GLY A 353 -4.51 1.14 -13.54
C GLY A 353 -5.22 1.27 -14.90
N LEU A 354 -6.50 1.59 -14.90
CA LEU A 354 -7.31 1.63 -16.11
C LEU A 354 -7.48 3.06 -16.64
N TYR A 355 -7.18 3.25 -17.92
CA TYR A 355 -7.57 4.42 -18.69
C TYR A 355 -8.44 3.99 -19.88
N VAL A 356 -9.71 3.73 -19.60
CA VAL A 356 -10.68 3.13 -20.51
C VAL A 356 -12.00 3.89 -20.49
N LEU A 357 -12.90 3.64 -21.43
CA LEU A 357 -14.26 4.17 -21.37
C LEU A 357 -15.06 3.47 -20.25
N ASN A 358 -15.99 4.18 -19.63
CA ASN A 358 -16.83 3.60 -18.56
C ASN A 358 -17.62 2.37 -19.07
N SER A 359 -18.04 2.38 -20.33
CA SER A 359 -18.73 1.25 -20.96
C SER A 359 -17.87 0.00 -21.16
N GLU A 360 -16.54 0.16 -21.27
CA GLU A 360 -15.60 -0.95 -21.44
C GLU A 360 -15.20 -1.57 -20.11
N LYS A 361 -15.25 -0.77 -19.02
CA LYS A 361 -14.70 -1.12 -17.72
C LYS A 361 -15.24 -2.44 -17.15
N PRO A 362 -16.57 -2.73 -17.12
CA PRO A 362 -17.08 -3.98 -16.54
C PRO A 362 -16.52 -5.23 -17.23
N MET A 363 -16.48 -5.25 -18.54
CA MET A 363 -15.96 -6.37 -19.32
C MET A 363 -14.45 -6.56 -19.11
N ILE A 364 -13.69 -5.46 -19.06
CA ILE A 364 -12.24 -5.48 -18.83
C ILE A 364 -11.94 -6.01 -17.42
N VAL A 365 -12.65 -5.50 -16.41
CA VAL A 365 -12.52 -5.94 -15.01
C VAL A 365 -12.83 -7.42 -14.87
N SER A 366 -13.97 -7.88 -15.44
CA SER A 366 -14.34 -9.30 -15.39
C SER A 366 -13.21 -10.20 -15.92
N LYS A 367 -12.72 -9.93 -17.13
CA LYS A 367 -11.68 -10.76 -17.77
C LYS A 367 -10.34 -10.74 -17.05
N LEU A 368 -9.92 -9.59 -16.50
CA LEU A 368 -8.64 -9.47 -15.83
C LEU A 368 -8.70 -10.03 -14.39
N SER A 369 -9.85 -9.95 -13.71
CA SER A 369 -10.03 -10.54 -12.38
C SER A 369 -9.97 -12.07 -12.42
N GLU A 370 -10.39 -12.72 -13.50
CA GLU A 370 -10.21 -14.18 -13.71
C GLU A 370 -8.73 -14.60 -13.71
N LYS A 371 -7.81 -13.64 -13.91
CA LYS A 371 -6.35 -13.85 -13.84
C LYS A 371 -5.74 -13.48 -12.48
N GLY A 372 -6.57 -13.31 -11.45
CA GLY A 372 -6.11 -13.01 -10.09
C GLY A 372 -5.76 -11.55 -9.83
N VAL A 373 -6.18 -10.63 -10.71
CA VAL A 373 -5.98 -9.20 -10.48
C VAL A 373 -7.03 -8.68 -9.51
N ASP A 374 -6.60 -8.14 -8.38
CA ASP A 374 -7.48 -7.75 -7.27
C ASP A 374 -7.98 -6.31 -7.35
N ARG A 375 -7.27 -5.41 -8.06
CA ARG A 375 -7.57 -3.97 -8.05
C ARG A 375 -7.53 -3.34 -9.43
N PHE A 376 -8.53 -2.50 -9.72
CA PHE A 376 -8.68 -1.77 -10.98
C PHE A 376 -8.89 -0.27 -10.76
N PRO A 377 -7.91 0.44 -10.18
CA PRO A 377 -8.01 1.88 -9.99
C PRO A 377 -8.00 2.63 -11.32
N SER A 378 -8.59 3.82 -11.33
CA SER A 378 -8.35 4.76 -12.43
C SER A 378 -6.91 5.26 -12.39
N ILE A 379 -6.31 5.55 -13.55
CA ILE A 379 -5.01 6.20 -13.64
C ILE A 379 -5.04 7.53 -12.86
N GLY A 380 -3.97 7.83 -12.14
CA GLY A 380 -3.84 8.94 -11.19
C GLY A 380 -4.31 8.61 -9.77
N LYS A 381 -4.85 7.40 -9.54
CA LYS A 381 -5.35 6.94 -8.25
C LYS A 381 -4.77 5.59 -7.81
N MET A 382 -3.74 5.09 -8.48
CA MET A 382 -3.17 3.78 -8.18
C MET A 382 -2.56 3.70 -6.78
N SER A 383 -1.95 4.78 -6.31
CA SER A 383 -1.33 4.86 -4.99
C SER A 383 -2.31 5.02 -3.82
N ILE A 384 -3.60 5.24 -4.08
CA ILE A 384 -4.60 5.40 -3.02
C ILE A 384 -4.90 4.03 -2.39
N TYR A 385 -4.64 3.93 -1.08
CA TYR A 385 -5.03 2.75 -0.32
C TYR A 385 -6.55 2.71 -0.11
N SER A 386 -7.14 1.57 -0.43
CA SER A 386 -8.57 1.28 -0.19
C SER A 386 -8.73 -0.20 0.15
N ASN A 387 -9.83 -0.58 0.78
CA ASN A 387 -10.21 -1.98 0.92
C ASN A 387 -11.18 -2.38 -0.22
N PRO A 388 -11.17 -3.63 -0.70
CA PRO A 388 -10.19 -4.66 -0.38
C PRO A 388 -8.77 -4.32 -0.85
N TRP A 389 -7.75 -4.96 -0.26
CA TRP A 389 -6.35 -4.85 -0.67
C TRP A 389 -5.78 -6.26 -0.84
N ASP A 390 -5.16 -6.55 -1.97
CA ASP A 390 -4.69 -7.91 -2.35
C ASP A 390 -5.78 -8.99 -2.17
N GLY A 391 -7.03 -8.66 -2.53
CA GLY A 391 -8.18 -9.54 -2.35
C GLY A 391 -8.69 -9.68 -0.91
N TYR A 392 -8.04 -9.04 0.07
CA TYR A 392 -8.41 -9.15 1.48
C TYR A 392 -9.23 -7.97 2.00
N LEU A 393 -10.05 -8.29 3.00
CA LEU A 393 -10.62 -7.33 3.94
C LEU A 393 -9.88 -7.46 5.28
N PRO A 394 -8.74 -6.77 5.47
CA PRO A 394 -7.78 -7.10 6.53
C PRO A 394 -8.38 -7.04 7.94
N MET A 395 -9.27 -6.08 8.20
CA MET A 395 -9.86 -5.90 9.53
C MET A 395 -10.77 -7.05 9.94
N GLN A 396 -11.38 -7.80 9.01
CA GLN A 396 -12.15 -9.00 9.34
C GLN A 396 -11.26 -10.10 9.95
N ASN A 397 -10.00 -10.18 9.55
CA ASN A 397 -9.06 -11.15 10.12
C ASN A 397 -8.46 -10.68 11.46
N MET A 398 -8.65 -9.42 11.83
CA MET A 398 -8.19 -8.84 13.10
C MET A 398 -9.23 -8.91 14.22
N ILE A 399 -10.40 -9.47 13.93
CA ILE A 399 -11.47 -9.64 14.91
C ILE A 399 -11.92 -11.10 15.02
N ARG A 400 -12.65 -11.38 16.09
CA ARG A 400 -13.48 -12.57 16.25
C ARG A 400 -14.93 -12.16 16.49
N TRP A 401 -15.85 -12.88 15.88
CA TRP A 401 -17.26 -12.64 16.05
C TRP A 401 -17.81 -13.38 17.26
N ILE A 402 -18.68 -12.73 18.00
CA ILE A 402 -19.46 -13.30 19.09
C ILE A 402 -20.92 -13.22 18.64
N SER A 403 -21.64 -14.33 18.73
CA SER A 403 -23.08 -14.41 18.49
C SER A 403 -23.78 -14.82 19.77
N TYR A 404 -24.97 -14.28 20.05
CA TYR A 404 -25.83 -14.67 21.17
C TYR A 404 -27.28 -14.30 20.91
#